data_86cc9637538a4b8a28deece6a1b76aa6
#
_entry.id   86cc9637538a4b8a28deece6a1b76aa6
#
_cell.length_a   1.000
_cell.length_b   1.000
_cell.length_c   1.000
_cell.angle_alpha   90.00
_cell.angle_beta   90.00
_cell.angle_gamma   90.00
#
_symmetry.space_group_name_H-M   'P 1'
#
loop_
_entity.id
_entity.type
_entity.pdbx_description
1 polymer ?
#
loop_
_entity_poly.entity_id
_entity_poly.type
_entity_poly.pdbx_seq_one_letter_code
_entity_poly.pdbx_strand_id
1 'polypeptide(L)'
;ECNKRQPVKIMVTYDSFPKVNTIMKQYFSDYKVVVDEYQEILDACVYRNKAIKNLLLELKGQNNVTYLSATPIPYKFKPKELEQLPEYEIEWRDAVKIMPFRIESNHPFALAANIIKAHKNGHPFELDGKEVKDYFFFVNSVTAIRQIAKAAKLSPDEVKIICGKNEINKEKLKEFSFGDATGANKTFTFCTKSAFYGVDFHSEAGLAIIVS
;
A
#
# COMPACT_ATOMS: atom_id res chain seq x y z
N GLU A 1 -23.14 -15.42 22.77
CA GLU A 1 -22.88 -15.06 24.18
C GLU A 1 -21.45 -14.53 24.28
N CYS A 2 -21.30 -13.20 24.28
CA CYS A 2 -20.01 -12.59 24.61
C CYS A 2 -19.71 -12.87 26.08
N ASN A 3 -18.74 -13.73 26.31
CA ASN A 3 -18.26 -14.03 27.64
C ASN A 3 -17.66 -12.75 28.25
N LYS A 4 -18.32 -12.12 29.21
CA LYS A 4 -17.98 -10.81 29.83
C LYS A 4 -16.57 -10.72 30.45
N ARG A 5 -15.74 -11.73 30.33
CA ARG A 5 -14.44 -11.83 31.01
C ARG A 5 -13.21 -11.74 30.07
N GLN A 6 -13.39 -11.76 28.75
CA GLN A 6 -12.26 -11.60 27.81
C GLN A 6 -12.51 -10.44 26.86
N PRO A 7 -11.52 -9.57 26.64
CA PRO A 7 -11.65 -8.48 25.67
C PRO A 7 -11.81 -9.07 24.27
N VAL A 8 -12.89 -8.72 23.61
CA VAL A 8 -13.14 -9.12 22.21
C VAL A 8 -12.49 -8.10 21.31
N LYS A 9 -11.65 -8.54 20.37
CA LYS A 9 -11.08 -7.73 19.31
C LYS A 9 -11.79 -8.04 18.01
N ILE A 10 -12.32 -7.01 17.34
CA ILE A 10 -13.02 -7.14 16.07
C ILE A 10 -12.25 -6.32 15.04
N MET A 11 -11.79 -6.95 13.97
CA MET A 11 -11.15 -6.29 12.83
C MET A 11 -12.08 -6.38 11.63
N VAL A 12 -12.34 -5.25 11.00
CA VAL A 12 -13.24 -5.16 9.85
C VAL A 12 -12.75 -4.16 8.83
N THR A 13 -13.11 -4.35 7.58
CA THR A 13 -12.92 -3.34 6.54
C THR A 13 -13.94 -2.21 6.70
N TYR A 14 -13.64 -1.04 6.14
CA TYR A 14 -14.56 0.11 6.17
C TYR A 14 -15.95 -0.23 5.61
N ASP A 15 -16.02 -1.06 4.57
CA ASP A 15 -17.29 -1.51 3.97
C ASP A 15 -18.13 -2.40 4.91
N SER A 16 -17.46 -3.12 5.80
CA SER A 16 -18.11 -4.06 6.74
C SER A 16 -18.48 -3.40 8.08
N PHE A 17 -17.91 -2.23 8.38
CA PHE A 17 -18.15 -1.53 9.64
C PHE A 17 -19.63 -1.30 9.96
N PRO A 18 -20.51 -0.85 9.03
CA PRO A 18 -21.93 -0.64 9.32
C PRO A 18 -22.64 -1.88 9.85
N LYS A 19 -22.27 -3.08 9.37
CA LYS A 19 -22.83 -4.35 9.86
C LYS A 19 -22.44 -4.61 11.31
N VAL A 20 -21.16 -4.39 11.62
CA VAL A 20 -20.66 -4.56 12.99
C VAL A 20 -21.29 -3.54 13.91
N ASN A 21 -21.36 -2.27 13.50
CA ASN A 21 -21.97 -1.21 14.28
C ASN A 21 -23.45 -1.49 14.58
N THR A 22 -24.20 -2.05 13.62
CA THR A 22 -25.60 -2.46 13.84
C THR A 22 -25.71 -3.53 14.93
N ILE A 23 -24.81 -4.51 14.95
CA ILE A 23 -24.78 -5.59 15.96
C ILE A 23 -24.35 -5.05 17.33
N MET A 24 -23.37 -4.14 17.33
CA MET A 24 -22.74 -3.62 18.55
C MET A 24 -23.43 -2.39 19.11
N LYS A 25 -24.47 -1.86 18.46
CA LYS A 25 -25.10 -0.55 18.72
C LYS A 25 -25.27 -0.19 20.21
N GLN A 26 -25.77 -1.11 21.01
CA GLN A 26 -25.98 -0.89 22.44
C GLN A 26 -24.70 -0.96 23.29
N TYR A 27 -23.63 -1.52 22.75
CA TYR A 27 -22.34 -1.72 23.43
C TYR A 27 -21.21 -0.89 22.79
N PHE A 28 -21.54 -0.06 21.79
CA PHE A 28 -20.52 0.64 20.99
C PHE A 28 -19.66 1.57 21.85
N SER A 29 -20.25 2.22 22.84
CA SER A 29 -19.53 3.08 23.81
C SER A 29 -18.56 2.33 24.72
N ASP A 30 -18.74 1.03 24.89
CA ASP A 30 -17.87 0.20 25.75
C ASP A 30 -16.59 -0.22 25.05
N TYR A 31 -16.50 -0.01 23.73
CA TYR A 31 -15.34 -0.38 22.92
C TYR A 31 -14.53 0.86 22.55
N LYS A 32 -13.23 0.66 22.40
CA LYS A 32 -12.36 1.62 21.71
C LYS A 32 -12.31 1.27 20.23
N VAL A 33 -12.61 2.24 19.40
CA VAL A 33 -12.57 2.10 17.94
C VAL A 33 -11.27 2.71 17.43
N VAL A 34 -10.53 1.95 16.64
CA VAL A 34 -9.32 2.42 15.97
C VAL A 34 -9.56 2.34 14.47
N VAL A 35 -9.45 3.48 13.81
CA VAL A 35 -9.49 3.59 12.34
C VAL A 35 -8.05 3.68 11.88
N ASP A 36 -7.54 2.55 11.40
CA ASP A 36 -6.17 2.42 10.93
C ASP A 36 -6.06 2.90 9.49
N GLU A 37 -4.89 3.45 9.12
CA GLU A 37 -4.60 4.01 7.78
C GLU A 37 -5.71 4.99 7.32
N TYR A 38 -6.09 5.94 8.21
CA TYR A 38 -7.23 6.81 7.93
C TYR A 38 -7.03 7.70 6.69
N GLN A 39 -5.82 7.92 6.21
CA GLN A 39 -5.55 8.61 4.94
C GLN A 39 -6.16 7.88 3.73
N GLU A 40 -6.40 6.56 3.82
CA GLU A 40 -7.14 5.78 2.83
C GLU A 40 -8.55 6.33 2.57
N ILE A 41 -9.10 7.10 3.51
CA ILE A 41 -10.40 7.78 3.34
C ILE A 41 -10.39 8.67 2.10
N LEU A 42 -9.30 9.41 1.84
CA LEU A 42 -9.17 10.25 0.64
C LEU A 42 -9.02 9.40 -0.63
N ASP A 43 -8.15 8.43 -0.59
CA ASP A 43 -7.85 7.57 -1.74
C ASP A 43 -9.04 6.71 -2.15
N ALA A 44 -9.79 6.23 -1.16
CA ALA A 44 -10.96 5.39 -1.39
C ALA A 44 -12.23 6.17 -1.74
N CYS A 45 -12.30 7.47 -1.47
CA CYS A 45 -13.52 8.24 -1.69
C CYS A 45 -13.96 8.31 -3.16
N VAL A 46 -13.06 8.08 -4.12
CA VAL A 46 -13.39 8.06 -5.55
C VAL A 46 -14.25 6.84 -5.91
N TYR A 47 -13.97 5.67 -5.35
CA TYR A 47 -14.62 4.41 -5.70
C TYR A 47 -15.40 3.75 -4.55
N ARG A 48 -15.22 4.21 -3.29
CA ARG A 48 -15.92 3.73 -2.08
C ARG A 48 -16.65 4.85 -1.33
N ASN A 49 -17.07 5.88 -2.04
CA ASN A 49 -17.65 7.11 -1.45
C ASN A 49 -18.75 6.81 -0.42
N LYS A 50 -19.67 5.88 -0.74
CA LYS A 50 -20.78 5.52 0.17
C LYS A 50 -20.29 4.89 1.48
N ALA A 51 -19.35 3.97 1.42
CA ALA A 51 -18.80 3.30 2.60
C ALA A 51 -18.04 4.28 3.49
N ILE A 52 -17.23 5.16 2.89
CA ILE A 52 -16.47 6.19 3.61
C ILE A 52 -17.39 7.22 4.27
N LYS A 53 -18.39 7.73 3.54
CA LYS A 53 -19.37 8.65 4.12
C LYS A 53 -20.12 8.03 5.29
N ASN A 54 -20.57 6.79 5.15
CA ASN A 54 -21.26 6.09 6.23
C ASN A 54 -20.35 5.92 7.44
N LEU A 55 -19.09 5.49 7.25
CA LEU A 55 -18.10 5.36 8.32
C LEU A 55 -17.95 6.69 9.09
N LEU A 56 -17.68 7.78 8.38
CA LEU A 56 -17.49 9.09 9.02
C LEU A 56 -18.74 9.58 9.74
N LEU A 57 -19.93 9.37 9.16
CA LEU A 57 -21.19 9.74 9.80
C LEU A 57 -21.49 8.93 11.06
N GLU A 58 -21.22 7.62 11.03
CA GLU A 58 -21.44 6.74 12.18
C GLU A 58 -20.45 7.00 13.32
N LEU A 59 -19.24 7.43 12.99
CA LEU A 59 -18.20 7.74 13.98
C LEU A 59 -18.25 9.20 14.47
N LYS A 60 -19.02 10.05 13.79
CA LYS A 60 -19.12 11.47 14.15
C LYS A 60 -19.63 11.67 15.58
N GLY A 61 -18.90 12.45 16.37
CA GLY A 61 -19.29 12.79 17.74
C GLY A 61 -19.08 11.64 18.75
N GLN A 62 -18.47 10.54 18.35
CA GLN A 62 -18.09 9.46 19.25
C GLN A 62 -16.75 9.80 19.96
N ASN A 63 -16.71 9.67 21.28
CA ASN A 63 -15.53 10.01 22.09
C ASN A 63 -14.52 8.85 22.23
N ASN A 64 -14.88 7.68 21.71
CA ASN A 64 -14.11 6.44 21.84
C ASN A 64 -13.36 6.05 20.55
N VAL A 65 -13.22 6.98 19.59
CA VAL A 65 -12.61 6.74 18.27
C VAL A 65 -11.23 7.39 18.20
N THR A 66 -10.27 6.65 17.68
CA THR A 66 -8.91 7.11 17.39
C THR A 66 -8.59 6.82 15.93
N TYR A 67 -8.03 7.80 15.23
CA TYR A 67 -7.57 7.66 13.85
C TYR A 67 -6.05 7.57 13.84
N LEU A 68 -5.51 6.55 13.17
CA LEU A 68 -4.06 6.32 13.05
C LEU A 68 -3.62 6.46 11.59
N SER A 69 -2.44 7.02 11.40
CA SER A 69 -1.78 7.09 10.09
C SER A 69 -0.29 7.36 10.26
N ALA A 70 0.53 6.72 9.44
CA ALA A 70 1.93 7.07 9.25
C ALA A 70 2.11 8.26 8.28
N THR A 71 1.10 8.52 7.44
CA THR A 71 1.09 9.59 6.43
C THR A 71 -0.21 10.39 6.55
N PRO A 72 -0.35 11.25 7.56
CA PRO A 72 -1.60 11.92 7.88
C PRO A 72 -2.09 12.80 6.71
N ILE A 73 -3.41 12.94 6.61
CA ILE A 73 -4.05 13.80 5.61
C ILE A 73 -3.62 15.25 5.86
N PRO A 74 -3.03 15.95 4.86
CA PRO A 74 -2.73 17.37 4.99
C PRO A 74 -3.98 18.18 5.36
N TYR A 75 -3.83 19.17 6.23
CA TYR A 75 -4.95 19.95 6.80
C TYR A 75 -5.94 20.45 5.74
N LYS A 76 -5.44 20.96 4.61
CA LYS A 76 -6.28 21.48 3.49
C LYS A 76 -7.22 20.45 2.84
N PHE A 77 -6.96 19.15 3.05
CA PHE A 77 -7.75 18.04 2.51
C PHE A 77 -8.46 17.24 3.60
N LYS A 78 -8.31 17.64 4.86
CA LYS A 78 -8.90 16.93 5.99
C LYS A 78 -10.42 17.02 5.94
N PRO A 79 -11.17 15.91 6.10
CA PRO A 79 -12.61 15.94 6.24
C PRO A 79 -13.03 16.79 7.45
N LYS A 80 -14.13 17.54 7.32
CA LYS A 80 -14.63 18.43 8.38
C LYS A 80 -14.90 17.70 9.70
N GLU A 81 -15.26 16.44 9.63
CA GLU A 81 -15.51 15.56 10.76
C GLU A 81 -14.25 15.32 11.62
N LEU A 82 -13.06 15.49 11.02
CA LEU A 82 -11.76 15.26 11.66
C LEU A 82 -11.02 16.56 12.01
N GLU A 83 -11.45 17.73 11.52
CA GLU A 83 -10.75 19.01 11.70
C GLU A 83 -10.58 19.43 13.17
N GLN A 84 -11.55 19.08 14.02
CA GLN A 84 -11.58 19.50 15.42
C GLN A 84 -11.02 18.46 16.40
N LEU A 85 -10.53 17.32 15.87
CA LEU A 85 -9.94 16.30 16.74
C LEU A 85 -8.53 16.71 17.16
N PRO A 86 -8.15 16.44 18.42
CA PRO A 86 -6.78 16.65 18.86
C PRO A 86 -5.84 15.73 18.07
N GLU A 87 -4.68 16.27 17.68
CA GLU A 87 -3.65 15.53 16.96
C GLU A 87 -2.44 15.33 17.85
N TYR A 88 -1.88 14.12 17.77
CA TYR A 88 -0.66 13.74 18.44
C TYR A 88 0.29 13.15 17.41
N GLU A 89 1.49 13.69 17.34
CA GLU A 89 2.56 13.17 16.50
C GLU A 89 3.50 12.33 17.37
N ILE A 90 3.83 11.12 16.87
CA ILE A 90 4.78 10.22 17.51
C ILE A 90 5.99 10.12 16.61
N GLU A 91 7.11 10.72 17.03
CA GLU A 91 8.37 10.62 16.32
C GLU A 91 9.26 9.54 16.96
N TRP A 92 9.81 8.67 16.11
CA TRP A 92 10.84 7.73 16.53
C TRP A 92 12.20 8.40 16.47
N ARG A 93 12.93 8.45 17.59
CA ARG A 93 14.24 9.14 17.69
C ARG A 93 15.28 8.58 16.72
N ASP A 94 15.21 7.27 16.46
CA ASP A 94 16.18 6.53 15.63
C ASP A 94 15.60 6.17 14.25
N ALA A 95 14.61 6.92 13.78
CA ALA A 95 14.03 6.67 12.46
C ALA A 95 15.07 6.90 11.35
N VAL A 96 15.27 5.88 10.52
CA VAL A 96 16.11 5.99 9.32
C VAL A 96 15.43 6.97 8.35
N LYS A 97 16.08 8.09 8.04
CA LYS A 97 15.60 9.04 7.04
C LYS A 97 15.90 8.48 5.65
N ILE A 98 14.85 8.11 4.94
CA ILE A 98 14.97 7.74 3.52
C ILE A 98 15.05 9.03 2.71
N MET A 99 16.14 9.21 1.96
CA MET A 99 16.29 10.31 1.01
C MET A 99 16.04 9.77 -0.41
N PRO A 100 14.86 10.02 -1.00
CA PRO A 100 14.56 9.55 -2.35
C PRO A 100 15.39 10.35 -3.38
N PHE A 101 15.96 9.64 -4.34
CA PHE A 101 16.59 10.26 -5.49
C PHE A 101 15.57 10.37 -6.63
N ARG A 102 15.31 11.59 -7.11
CA ARG A 102 14.34 11.84 -8.18
C ARG A 102 15.04 11.97 -9.53
N ILE A 103 14.55 11.20 -10.52
CA ILE A 103 14.97 11.28 -11.90
C ILE A 103 13.76 11.73 -12.74
N GLU A 104 13.93 12.81 -13.51
CA GLU A 104 12.92 13.25 -14.48
C GLU A 104 13.19 12.61 -15.84
N SER A 105 12.16 12.00 -16.43
CA SER A 105 12.26 11.35 -17.73
C SER A 105 10.95 11.46 -18.52
N ASN A 106 11.06 11.76 -19.81
CA ASN A 106 9.92 11.72 -20.73
C ASN A 106 9.47 10.28 -21.04
N HIS A 107 10.30 9.27 -20.70
CA HIS A 107 10.05 7.86 -20.96
C HIS A 107 10.31 7.00 -19.72
N PRO A 108 9.53 7.16 -18.62
CA PRO A 108 9.82 6.52 -17.34
C PRO A 108 9.80 4.98 -17.44
N PHE A 109 8.93 4.40 -18.27
CA PHE A 109 8.88 2.95 -18.45
C PHE A 109 10.09 2.39 -19.21
N ALA A 110 10.61 3.15 -20.19
CA ALA A 110 11.84 2.77 -20.88
C ALA A 110 13.05 2.87 -19.94
N LEU A 111 13.09 3.89 -19.08
CA LEU A 111 14.12 4.02 -18.06
C LEU A 111 14.09 2.82 -17.09
N ALA A 112 12.93 2.44 -16.58
CA ALA A 112 12.77 1.26 -15.73
C ALA A 112 13.26 -0.02 -16.42
N ALA A 113 12.92 -0.20 -17.71
CA ALA A 113 13.42 -1.34 -18.48
C ALA A 113 14.95 -1.31 -18.68
N ASN A 114 15.55 -0.12 -18.81
CA ASN A 114 17.01 -0.01 -18.95
C ASN A 114 17.74 -0.30 -17.65
N ILE A 115 17.18 0.04 -16.48
CA ILE A 115 17.70 -0.36 -15.17
C ILE A 115 17.80 -1.89 -15.08
N ILE A 116 16.74 -2.59 -15.47
CA ILE A 116 16.70 -4.06 -15.49
C ILE A 116 17.76 -4.63 -16.46
N LYS A 117 17.85 -4.06 -17.67
CA LYS A 117 18.85 -4.49 -18.66
C LYS A 117 20.27 -4.28 -18.16
N ALA A 118 20.56 -3.17 -17.50
CA ALA A 118 21.87 -2.90 -16.92
C ALA A 118 22.25 -4.01 -15.93
N HIS A 119 21.36 -4.34 -15.00
CA HIS A 119 21.59 -5.44 -14.07
C HIS A 119 21.85 -6.79 -14.80
N LYS A 120 21.00 -7.14 -15.79
CA LYS A 120 21.15 -8.38 -16.58
C LYS A 120 22.45 -8.45 -17.36
N ASN A 121 23.03 -7.31 -17.72
CA ASN A 121 24.31 -7.19 -18.44
C ASN A 121 25.52 -7.11 -17.48
N GLY A 122 25.35 -7.38 -16.19
CA GLY A 122 26.43 -7.36 -15.21
C GLY A 122 26.80 -5.96 -14.70
N HIS A 123 25.88 -5.00 -14.82
CA HIS A 123 26.01 -3.64 -14.28
C HIS A 123 24.87 -3.34 -13.27
N PRO A 124 24.83 -4.04 -12.12
CA PRO A 124 23.85 -3.78 -11.08
C PRO A 124 24.06 -2.40 -10.46
N PHE A 125 23.02 -1.86 -9.82
CA PHE A 125 23.18 -0.70 -8.97
C PHE A 125 23.99 -1.05 -7.72
N GLU A 126 24.74 -0.08 -7.22
CA GLU A 126 25.39 -0.17 -5.92
C GLU A 126 24.80 0.88 -4.97
N LEU A 127 24.49 0.46 -3.75
CA LEU A 127 24.04 1.32 -2.66
C LEU A 127 24.96 1.10 -1.46
N ASP A 128 25.58 2.15 -0.99
CA ASP A 128 26.52 2.11 0.15
C ASP A 128 27.62 1.03 0.00
N GLY A 129 28.14 0.86 -1.21
CA GLY A 129 29.16 -0.11 -1.54
C GLY A 129 28.67 -1.57 -1.60
N LYS A 130 27.35 -1.79 -1.60
CA LYS A 130 26.73 -3.10 -1.78
C LYS A 130 26.00 -3.16 -3.12
N GLU A 131 26.20 -4.25 -3.83
CA GLU A 131 25.44 -4.53 -5.05
C GLU A 131 23.98 -4.79 -4.73
N VAL A 132 23.06 -4.13 -5.48
CA VAL A 132 21.62 -4.32 -5.36
C VAL A 132 21.24 -5.70 -5.93
N LYS A 133 20.58 -6.52 -5.08
CA LYS A 133 20.12 -7.87 -5.44
C LYS A 133 18.66 -7.93 -5.80
N ASP A 134 17.83 -7.11 -5.14
CA ASP A 134 16.38 -7.09 -5.28
C ASP A 134 15.90 -5.71 -5.73
N TYR A 135 15.16 -5.65 -6.82
CA TYR A 135 14.57 -4.44 -7.38
C TYR A 135 13.07 -4.47 -7.19
N PHE A 136 12.51 -3.50 -6.45
CA PHE A 136 11.08 -3.37 -6.19
C PHE A 136 10.51 -2.20 -7.00
N PHE A 137 9.79 -2.50 -8.06
CA PHE A 137 9.18 -1.50 -8.94
C PHE A 137 7.73 -1.22 -8.54
N PHE A 138 7.44 -0.01 -8.11
CA PHE A 138 6.11 0.47 -7.79
C PHE A 138 5.51 1.16 -9.03
N VAL A 139 4.64 0.43 -9.75
CA VAL A 139 4.08 0.87 -11.04
C VAL A 139 2.57 0.65 -11.01
N ASN A 140 1.78 1.72 -10.90
CA ASN A 140 0.32 1.59 -10.75
C ASN A 140 -0.42 1.27 -12.07
N SER A 141 0.13 0.39 -12.89
CA SER A 141 -0.48 -0.08 -14.14
C SER A 141 0.03 -1.45 -14.54
N VAL A 142 -0.85 -2.43 -14.54
CA VAL A 142 -0.53 -3.81 -14.97
C VAL A 142 -0.04 -3.84 -16.44
N THR A 143 -0.63 -3.02 -17.30
CA THR A 143 -0.19 -2.90 -18.70
C THR A 143 1.23 -2.34 -18.80
N ALA A 144 1.55 -1.31 -18.02
CA ALA A 144 2.89 -0.73 -17.99
C ALA A 144 3.92 -1.72 -17.42
N ILE A 145 3.59 -2.45 -16.35
CA ILE A 145 4.44 -3.53 -15.80
C ILE A 145 4.80 -4.53 -16.92
N ARG A 146 3.80 -5.01 -17.64
CA ARG A 146 4.02 -5.96 -18.74
C ARG A 146 4.89 -5.35 -19.85
N GLN A 147 4.68 -4.08 -20.21
CA GLN A 147 5.51 -3.38 -21.20
C GLN A 147 6.98 -3.28 -20.74
N ILE A 148 7.23 -2.91 -19.49
CA ILE A 148 8.58 -2.85 -18.90
C ILE A 148 9.24 -4.23 -18.94
N ALA A 149 8.55 -5.25 -18.45
CA ALA A 149 9.06 -6.62 -18.39
C ALA A 149 9.42 -7.15 -19.79
N LYS A 150 8.56 -6.91 -20.80
CA LYS A 150 8.84 -7.26 -22.20
C LYS A 150 10.01 -6.48 -22.78
N ALA A 151 10.05 -5.17 -22.58
CA ALA A 151 11.14 -4.32 -23.07
C ALA A 151 12.49 -4.73 -22.47
N ALA A 152 12.49 -5.20 -21.22
CA ALA A 152 13.66 -5.73 -20.52
C ALA A 152 13.96 -7.21 -20.85
N LYS A 153 13.13 -7.87 -21.66
CA LYS A 153 13.22 -9.30 -22.00
C LYS A 153 13.29 -10.18 -20.74
N LEU A 154 12.41 -9.91 -19.77
CA LEU A 154 12.25 -10.75 -18.59
C LEU A 154 11.47 -12.01 -18.92
N SER A 155 11.94 -13.16 -18.42
CA SER A 155 11.17 -14.39 -18.40
C SER A 155 10.18 -14.40 -17.22
N PRO A 156 9.11 -15.21 -17.26
CA PRO A 156 8.20 -15.35 -16.12
C PRO A 156 8.90 -15.79 -14.82
N ASP A 157 10.02 -16.48 -14.91
CA ASP A 157 10.78 -16.98 -13.75
C ASP A 157 11.62 -15.88 -13.08
N GLU A 158 12.01 -14.83 -13.82
CA GLU A 158 12.80 -13.73 -13.32
C GLU A 158 11.97 -12.66 -12.59
N VAL A 159 10.64 -12.66 -12.80
CA VAL A 159 9.77 -11.58 -12.34
C VAL A 159 8.68 -12.06 -11.40
N LYS A 160 8.42 -11.26 -10.36
CA LYS A 160 7.29 -11.39 -9.45
C LYS A 160 6.36 -10.19 -9.64
N ILE A 161 5.07 -10.41 -9.92
CA ILE A 161 4.10 -9.32 -10.15
C ILE A 161 2.97 -9.40 -9.13
N ILE A 162 2.88 -8.40 -8.26
CA ILE A 162 1.88 -8.29 -7.21
C ILE A 162 0.85 -7.24 -7.62
N CYS A 163 -0.35 -7.68 -7.95
CA CYS A 163 -1.47 -6.82 -8.33
C CYS A 163 -2.79 -7.48 -7.97
N GLY A 164 -3.89 -6.75 -8.11
CA GLY A 164 -5.23 -7.30 -7.85
C GLY A 164 -5.49 -8.56 -8.69
N LYS A 165 -5.79 -9.68 -8.04
CA LYS A 165 -6.04 -10.99 -8.67
C LYS A 165 -7.47 -11.02 -9.23
N ASN A 166 -7.63 -10.61 -10.49
CA ASN A 166 -8.90 -10.67 -11.22
C ASN A 166 -8.66 -11.01 -12.70
N GLU A 167 -9.69 -11.42 -13.42
CA GLU A 167 -9.59 -11.87 -14.81
C GLU A 167 -9.06 -10.75 -15.74
N ILE A 168 -9.44 -9.50 -15.52
CA ILE A 168 -8.96 -8.37 -16.33
C ILE A 168 -7.44 -8.22 -16.23
N ASN A 169 -6.89 -8.32 -15.01
CA ASN A 169 -5.44 -8.22 -14.79
C ASN A 169 -4.73 -9.47 -15.32
N LYS A 170 -5.34 -10.64 -15.21
CA LYS A 170 -4.83 -11.89 -15.81
C LYS A 170 -4.67 -11.78 -17.32
N GLU A 171 -5.70 -11.27 -18.00
CA GLU A 171 -5.64 -11.02 -19.44
C GLU A 171 -4.57 -10.00 -19.83
N LYS A 172 -4.37 -8.94 -19.00
CA LYS A 172 -3.33 -7.94 -19.23
C LYS A 172 -1.92 -8.49 -19.05
N LEU A 173 -1.72 -9.39 -18.10
CA LEU A 173 -0.41 -10.01 -17.82
C LEU A 173 0.01 -10.99 -18.91
N LYS A 174 -0.96 -11.68 -19.52
CA LYS A 174 -0.73 -12.70 -20.58
C LYS A 174 0.23 -13.81 -20.14
N GLU A 175 1.50 -13.73 -20.61
CA GLU A 175 2.56 -14.70 -20.34
C GLU A 175 3.06 -14.68 -18.88
N PHE A 176 2.81 -13.61 -18.13
CA PHE A 176 3.21 -13.48 -16.73
C PHE A 176 2.09 -13.93 -15.78
N SER A 177 2.49 -14.41 -14.62
CA SER A 177 1.55 -14.84 -13.57
C SER A 177 1.50 -13.87 -12.40
N PHE A 178 0.45 -13.98 -11.57
CA PHE A 178 0.38 -13.29 -10.30
C PHE A 178 1.42 -13.82 -9.32
N GLY A 179 2.14 -12.92 -8.68
CA GLY A 179 2.98 -13.20 -7.53
C GLY A 179 2.19 -13.14 -6.23
N ASP A 180 2.74 -13.76 -5.18
CA ASP A 180 2.21 -13.65 -3.82
C ASP A 180 3.03 -12.62 -3.03
N ALA A 181 2.34 -11.71 -2.32
CA ALA A 181 3.00 -10.66 -1.55
C ALA A 181 3.89 -11.23 -0.43
N THR A 182 3.48 -12.35 0.18
CA THR A 182 4.19 -13.01 1.28
C THR A 182 5.25 -14.02 0.85
N GLY A 183 5.33 -14.35 -0.44
CA GLY A 183 6.30 -15.32 -0.97
C GLY A 183 7.70 -14.72 -1.13
N ALA A 184 8.68 -15.58 -1.36
CA ALA A 184 10.07 -15.20 -1.62
C ALA A 184 10.18 -14.12 -2.71
N ASN A 185 11.14 -13.20 -2.55
CA ASN A 185 11.43 -12.21 -3.57
C ASN A 185 12.03 -12.87 -4.81
N LYS A 186 11.81 -12.22 -5.94
CA LYS A 186 12.62 -12.44 -7.15
C LYS A 186 13.41 -11.18 -7.40
N THR A 187 14.50 -11.29 -8.15
CA THR A 187 15.36 -10.14 -8.47
C THR A 187 14.57 -8.93 -8.93
N PHE A 188 13.49 -9.15 -9.72
CA PHE A 188 12.61 -8.06 -10.16
C PHE A 188 11.19 -8.29 -9.66
N THR A 189 10.76 -7.50 -8.69
CA THR A 189 9.41 -7.53 -8.15
C THR A 189 8.68 -6.25 -8.56
N PHE A 190 7.53 -6.41 -9.22
CA PHE A 190 6.64 -5.30 -9.57
C PHE A 190 5.40 -5.33 -8.69
N CYS A 191 4.92 -4.17 -8.27
CA CYS A 191 3.67 -4.05 -7.54
C CYS A 191 2.84 -2.85 -8.01
N THR A 192 1.53 -3.06 -8.03
CA THR A 192 0.54 -1.99 -8.22
C THR A 192 0.08 -1.45 -6.87
N LYS A 193 -0.76 -0.42 -6.88
CA LYS A 193 -1.33 0.19 -5.66
C LYS A 193 -1.93 -0.82 -4.66
N SER A 194 -2.37 -2.00 -5.14
CA SER A 194 -2.89 -3.06 -4.25
C SER A 194 -1.87 -3.61 -3.25
N ALA A 195 -0.57 -3.32 -3.46
CA ALA A 195 0.52 -3.75 -2.58
C ALA A 195 1.32 -2.56 -2.01
N PHE A 196 0.85 -1.32 -2.18
CA PHE A 196 1.54 -0.15 -1.62
C PHE A 196 1.33 -0.02 -0.11
N TYR A 197 0.24 -0.60 0.39
CA TYR A 197 -0.11 -0.61 1.80
C TYR A 197 -0.16 -2.03 2.33
N GLY A 198 0.36 -2.24 3.53
CA GLY A 198 0.27 -3.51 4.24
C GLY A 198 1.10 -4.66 3.66
N VAL A 199 2.10 -4.37 2.82
CA VAL A 199 3.07 -5.35 2.33
C VAL A 199 4.47 -4.90 2.67
N ASP A 200 5.18 -5.70 3.46
CA ASP A 200 6.57 -5.47 3.79
C ASP A 200 7.48 -6.23 2.83
N PHE A 201 8.38 -5.53 2.19
CA PHE A 201 9.41 -6.11 1.34
C PHE A 201 10.73 -6.15 2.12
N HIS A 202 11.21 -7.34 2.40
CA HIS A 202 12.48 -7.53 3.12
C HIS A 202 13.58 -7.91 2.13
N SER A 203 14.69 -7.17 2.17
CA SER A 203 15.91 -7.45 1.39
C SER A 203 17.12 -6.89 2.12
N GLU A 204 18.23 -7.59 2.06
CA GLU A 204 19.51 -7.12 2.59
C GLU A 204 20.17 -6.06 1.68
N ALA A 205 19.80 -6.04 0.41
CA ALA A 205 20.32 -5.12 -0.60
C ALA A 205 19.25 -4.83 -1.66
N GLY A 206 18.16 -4.17 -1.23
CA GLY A 206 17.00 -3.87 -2.06
C GLY A 206 16.97 -2.43 -2.53
N LEU A 207 16.52 -2.20 -3.77
CA LEU A 207 16.27 -0.87 -4.35
C LEU A 207 14.78 -0.72 -4.67
N ALA A 208 14.13 0.26 -4.04
CA ALA A 208 12.75 0.64 -4.34
C ALA A 208 12.73 1.71 -5.45
N ILE A 209 11.94 1.47 -6.51
CA ILE A 209 11.82 2.33 -7.68
C ILE A 209 10.35 2.66 -7.91
N ILE A 210 9.98 3.92 -7.75
CA ILE A 210 8.63 4.41 -8.04
C ILE A 210 8.62 4.94 -9.46
N VAL A 211 7.72 4.42 -10.30
CA VAL A 211 7.57 4.79 -11.72
C VAL A 211 6.19 5.40 -11.93
N SER A 212 6.13 6.69 -12.19
CA SER A 212 4.89 7.46 -12.38
C SER A 212 4.92 8.29 -13.66
#